data_7786b1ce0be04b1424141e3bf535adde
#
_entry.id   7786b1ce0be04b1424141e3bf535adde
#
_cell.length_a   1.000
_cell.length_b   1.000
_cell.length_c   1.000
_cell.angle_alpha   90.00
_cell.angle_beta   90.00
_cell.angle_gamma   90.00
#
_symmetry.space_group_name_H-M   'P 1'
#
loop_
_entity.id
_entity.type
_entity.pdbx_description
1 polymer ?
#
loop_
_entity_poly.entity_id
_entity_poly.type
_entity_poly.pdbx_seq_one_letter_code
_entity_poly.pdbx_strand_id
1 'polypeptide(L)'
;MKLFVLITSLLFMTTTTLFDFNTSSNISNWRVVDDVVMGGRSSGNFVINDEGHGKFNGRVSLENNGGFSSLRYRFKTKDVSTYSKVILRVKGDGSNYQFRVKTSSRDYASYIYEFETTSDWTTIEIPFAAMDPRFRGRKLNDPNFPGEQLEEIAFLIGNKKEQSFELLLDHIELK
;
A
#
# COMPACT_ATOMS: atom_id res chain seq x y z
N MET A 1 46.46 -21.95 24.01
CA MET A 1 45.15 -21.37 24.34
C MET A 1 44.76 -20.45 23.17
N LYS A 2 43.86 -20.92 22.24
CA LYS A 2 43.46 -20.14 21.06
C LYS A 2 42.24 -19.32 21.47
N LEU A 3 42.37 -18.00 21.42
CA LEU A 3 41.29 -17.06 21.69
C LEU A 3 40.39 -16.99 20.44
N PHE A 4 39.15 -17.54 20.51
CA PHE A 4 38.14 -17.36 19.49
C PHE A 4 37.47 -15.99 19.73
N VAL A 5 37.79 -15.02 18.86
CA VAL A 5 37.06 -13.76 18.82
C VAL A 5 35.75 -13.99 18.05
N LEU A 6 34.64 -14.02 18.79
CA LEU A 6 33.30 -14.07 18.19
C LEU A 6 32.95 -12.67 17.69
N ILE A 7 33.05 -12.44 16.37
CA ILE A 7 32.59 -11.19 15.75
C ILE A 7 31.07 -11.30 15.58
N THR A 8 30.32 -10.74 16.51
CA THR A 8 28.88 -10.54 16.36
C THR A 8 28.66 -9.40 15.34
N SER A 9 28.30 -9.78 14.11
CA SER A 9 27.85 -8.84 13.08
C SER A 9 26.51 -8.24 13.52
N LEU A 10 26.52 -6.97 13.91
CA LEU A 10 25.33 -6.21 14.20
C LEU A 10 24.68 -5.82 12.84
N LEU A 11 23.66 -6.56 12.41
CA LEU A 11 22.87 -6.17 11.24
C LEU A 11 22.12 -4.88 11.58
N PHE A 12 22.59 -3.75 11.10
CA PHE A 12 21.81 -2.52 11.09
C PHE A 12 20.66 -2.69 10.08
N MET A 13 19.45 -2.91 10.56
CA MET A 13 18.26 -2.82 9.71
C MET A 13 18.03 -1.36 9.32
N THR A 14 18.35 -1.01 8.09
CA THR A 14 18.14 0.33 7.57
C THR A 14 16.63 0.50 7.25
N THR A 15 16.04 1.58 7.74
CA THR A 15 14.70 2.01 7.37
C THR A 15 14.80 3.15 6.37
N THR A 16 13.99 3.12 5.31
CA THR A 16 13.93 4.19 4.32
C THR A 16 12.49 4.62 4.11
N THR A 17 12.23 5.92 4.26
CA THR A 17 10.92 6.50 3.99
C THR A 17 10.63 6.46 2.50
N LEU A 18 9.52 5.83 2.13
CA LEU A 18 9.00 5.82 0.76
C LEU A 18 8.10 7.04 0.52
N PHE A 19 7.27 7.38 1.50
CA PHE A 19 6.48 8.61 1.52
C PHE A 19 6.13 9.00 2.96
N ASP A 20 6.25 10.30 3.25
CA ASP A 20 5.90 10.93 4.52
C ASP A 20 4.86 12.01 4.25
N PHE A 21 3.69 11.91 4.89
CA PHE A 21 2.60 12.85 4.71
C PHE A 21 2.71 13.97 5.75
N ASN A 22 2.68 15.20 5.28
CA ASN A 22 2.63 16.41 6.09
C ASN A 22 1.94 17.54 5.31
N THR A 23 1.68 18.66 5.93
CA THR A 23 0.96 19.80 5.33
C THR A 23 1.62 20.38 4.08
N SER A 24 2.91 20.10 3.85
CA SER A 24 3.67 20.57 2.67
C SER A 24 3.94 19.46 1.64
N SER A 25 3.42 18.25 1.84
CA SER A 25 3.69 17.12 0.96
C SER A 25 3.12 17.32 -0.43
N ASN A 26 3.94 17.06 -1.45
CA ASN A 26 3.50 17.08 -2.84
C ASN A 26 2.84 15.73 -3.19
N ILE A 27 1.52 15.76 -3.37
CA ILE A 27 0.72 14.57 -3.72
C ILE A 27 0.40 14.45 -5.21
N SER A 28 1.05 15.21 -6.09
CA SER A 28 0.75 15.22 -7.54
C SER A 28 0.95 13.87 -8.24
N ASN A 29 1.78 12.99 -7.69
CA ASN A 29 2.00 11.62 -8.19
C ASN A 29 1.03 10.58 -7.61
N TRP A 30 0.16 11.00 -6.69
CA TRP A 30 -0.92 10.19 -6.17
C TRP A 30 -2.16 10.35 -7.04
N ARG A 31 -2.83 9.25 -7.37
CA ARG A 31 -4.03 9.26 -8.22
C ARG A 31 -5.08 8.33 -7.67
N VAL A 32 -6.31 8.83 -7.58
CA VAL A 32 -7.48 7.98 -7.35
C VAL A 32 -7.89 7.33 -8.66
N VAL A 33 -8.15 6.04 -8.62
CA VAL A 33 -8.66 5.23 -9.73
C VAL A 33 -9.84 4.42 -9.23
N ASP A 34 -11.02 4.84 -9.64
CA ASP A 34 -12.28 4.19 -9.30
C ASP A 34 -12.73 3.22 -10.40
N ASP A 35 -13.72 2.40 -10.09
CA ASP A 35 -14.36 1.48 -11.02
C ASP A 35 -15.11 2.15 -12.18
N VAL A 36 -15.25 3.45 -12.15
CA VAL A 36 -15.83 4.28 -13.23
C VAL A 36 -15.19 3.99 -14.59
N VAL A 37 -13.91 3.64 -14.64
CA VAL A 37 -13.21 3.20 -15.86
C VAL A 37 -13.85 1.95 -16.50
N MET A 38 -14.70 1.22 -15.77
CA MET A 38 -15.46 0.07 -16.22
C MET A 38 -16.98 0.30 -16.18
N GLY A 39 -17.41 1.55 -15.96
CA GLY A 39 -18.83 1.94 -15.86
C GLY A 39 -19.41 1.91 -14.44
N GLY A 40 -18.63 1.59 -13.42
CA GLY A 40 -19.04 1.64 -12.01
C GLY A 40 -19.34 3.06 -11.51
N ARG A 41 -19.80 3.16 -10.28
CA ARG A 41 -20.21 4.43 -9.65
C ARG A 41 -19.51 4.71 -8.31
N SER A 42 -18.44 4.01 -8.01
CA SER A 42 -17.62 4.35 -6.85
C SER A 42 -16.96 5.71 -7.04
N SER A 43 -16.75 6.43 -5.94
CA SER A 43 -16.09 7.73 -5.96
C SER A 43 -15.12 7.84 -4.79
N GLY A 44 -13.84 7.99 -5.10
CA GLY A 44 -12.78 8.25 -4.14
C GLY A 44 -12.28 9.69 -4.24
N ASN A 45 -11.72 10.17 -3.14
CA ASN A 45 -11.04 11.45 -3.05
C ASN A 45 -9.76 11.29 -2.25
N PHE A 46 -8.74 12.09 -2.59
CA PHE A 46 -7.48 12.10 -1.86
C PHE A 46 -6.95 13.52 -1.67
N VAL A 47 -6.71 13.90 -0.43
CA VAL A 47 -6.19 15.22 -0.04
C VAL A 47 -5.22 15.09 1.13
N ILE A 48 -4.44 16.13 1.42
CA ILE A 48 -3.80 16.28 2.72
C ILE A 48 -4.80 16.98 3.63
N ASN A 49 -5.06 16.42 4.81
CA ASN A 49 -5.94 17.05 5.80
C ASN A 49 -5.19 18.15 6.61
N ASP A 50 -5.92 18.88 7.43
CA ASP A 50 -5.36 19.99 8.23
C ASP A 50 -4.30 19.53 9.25
N GLU A 51 -4.32 18.25 9.62
CA GLU A 51 -3.34 17.64 10.52
C GLU A 51 -2.07 17.16 9.79
N GLY A 52 -2.03 17.27 8.45
CA GLY A 52 -0.91 16.85 7.62
C GLY A 52 -0.93 15.39 7.18
N HIS A 53 -2.03 14.67 7.38
CA HIS A 53 -2.13 13.27 6.95
C HIS A 53 -2.74 13.16 5.55
N GLY A 54 -2.32 12.17 4.78
CA GLY A 54 -2.99 11.77 3.55
C GLY A 54 -4.37 11.17 3.87
N LYS A 55 -5.44 11.82 3.42
CA LYS A 55 -6.82 11.37 3.62
C LYS A 55 -7.38 10.79 2.33
N PHE A 56 -7.54 9.47 2.28
CA PHE A 56 -8.22 8.74 1.22
C PHE A 56 -9.62 8.35 1.69
N ASN A 57 -10.64 8.95 1.09
CA ASN A 57 -12.03 8.73 1.52
C ASN A 57 -12.98 8.72 0.33
N GLY A 58 -14.19 8.22 0.54
CA GLY A 58 -15.19 8.18 -0.53
C GLY A 58 -16.32 7.19 -0.26
N ARG A 59 -16.90 6.71 -1.38
CA ARG A 59 -17.96 5.70 -1.35
C ARG A 59 -17.70 4.63 -2.41
N VAL A 60 -17.75 3.37 -2.01
CA VAL A 60 -17.79 2.23 -2.92
C VAL A 60 -19.26 1.93 -3.26
N SER A 61 -19.55 1.81 -4.55
CA SER A 61 -20.85 1.39 -5.08
C SER A 61 -20.70 0.07 -5.85
N LEU A 62 -21.69 -0.80 -5.74
CA LEU A 62 -21.75 -2.07 -6.50
C LEU A 62 -22.51 -1.93 -7.82
N GLU A 63 -23.05 -0.75 -8.12
CA GLU A 63 -23.76 -0.50 -9.37
C GLU A 63 -22.87 -0.76 -10.59
N ASN A 64 -23.46 -1.29 -11.66
CA ASN A 64 -22.81 -1.56 -12.94
C ASN A 64 -21.56 -2.46 -12.83
N ASN A 65 -21.58 -3.44 -11.95
CA ASN A 65 -20.44 -4.32 -11.64
C ASN A 65 -19.20 -3.56 -11.13
N GLY A 66 -19.40 -2.41 -10.52
CA GLY A 66 -18.38 -1.68 -9.78
C GLY A 66 -17.98 -2.40 -8.49
N GLY A 67 -17.36 -1.71 -7.57
CA GLY A 67 -17.09 -2.24 -6.24
C GLY A 67 -15.71 -1.96 -5.69
N PHE A 68 -14.99 -0.94 -6.21
CA PHE A 68 -13.71 -0.55 -5.64
C PHE A 68 -13.39 0.95 -5.84
N SER A 69 -12.55 1.45 -4.96
CA SER A 69 -11.76 2.66 -5.15
C SER A 69 -10.30 2.37 -4.81
N SER A 70 -9.36 2.94 -5.56
CA SER A 70 -7.93 2.71 -5.40
C SER A 70 -7.16 4.02 -5.41
N LEU A 71 -6.26 4.21 -4.46
CA LEU A 71 -5.30 5.31 -4.41
C LEU A 71 -3.94 4.76 -4.82
N ARG A 72 -3.34 5.29 -5.90
CA ARG A 72 -2.08 4.81 -6.49
C ARG A 72 -1.01 5.88 -6.45
N TYR A 73 0.20 5.47 -6.11
CA TYR A 73 1.40 6.30 -6.14
C TYR A 73 2.44 5.67 -7.05
N ARG A 74 2.87 6.42 -8.07
CA ARG A 74 3.90 6.00 -9.02
C ARG A 74 5.14 6.83 -8.85
N PHE A 75 6.28 6.18 -8.94
CA PHE A 75 7.59 6.78 -8.79
C PHE A 75 8.62 6.10 -9.70
N LYS A 76 9.82 6.68 -9.78
CA LYS A 76 10.93 6.05 -10.50
C LYS A 76 11.29 4.73 -9.85
N THR A 77 11.70 3.75 -10.66
CA THR A 77 12.13 2.44 -10.18
C THR A 77 13.07 2.59 -8.98
N LYS A 78 12.70 1.96 -7.89
CA LYS A 78 13.47 1.91 -6.65
C LYS A 78 13.95 0.48 -6.42
N ASP A 79 15.26 0.30 -6.23
CA ASP A 79 15.81 -0.97 -5.72
C ASP A 79 15.38 -1.14 -4.26
N VAL A 80 14.75 -2.27 -3.96
CA VAL A 80 14.26 -2.62 -2.63
C VAL A 80 14.85 -3.93 -2.12
N SER A 81 15.89 -4.45 -2.78
CA SER A 81 16.52 -5.74 -2.48
C SER A 81 17.17 -5.85 -1.10
N THR A 82 17.45 -4.72 -0.46
CA THR A 82 18.01 -4.67 0.90
C THR A 82 16.96 -4.61 2.01
N TYR A 83 15.68 -4.57 1.63
CA TYR A 83 14.54 -4.53 2.55
C TYR A 83 13.75 -5.84 2.51
N SER A 84 12.97 -6.10 3.53
CA SER A 84 12.15 -7.33 3.65
C SER A 84 10.67 -7.07 3.85
N LYS A 85 10.29 -5.84 4.18
CA LYS A 85 8.91 -5.46 4.48
C LYS A 85 8.62 -4.00 4.21
N VAL A 86 7.32 -3.70 4.05
CA VAL A 86 6.76 -2.34 4.12
C VAL A 86 6.21 -2.12 5.52
N ILE A 87 6.37 -0.91 6.03
CA ILE A 87 5.75 -0.42 7.25
C ILE A 87 4.78 0.70 6.87
N LEU A 88 3.53 0.57 7.30
CA LEU A 88 2.50 1.58 7.12
C LEU A 88 2.08 2.12 8.48
N ARG A 89 2.00 3.44 8.62
CA ARG A 89 1.32 4.08 9.75
C ARG A 89 -0.01 4.61 9.25
N VAL A 90 -1.11 3.99 9.70
CA VAL A 90 -2.46 4.24 9.19
C VAL A 90 -3.49 4.33 10.31
N LYS A 91 -4.59 5.02 10.00
CA LYS A 91 -5.81 5.03 10.81
C LYS A 91 -6.99 4.91 9.87
N GLY A 92 -7.92 3.99 10.13
CA GLY A 92 -9.05 3.75 9.23
C GLY A 92 -10.40 3.75 9.95
N ASP A 93 -11.37 3.19 9.28
CA ASP A 93 -12.78 3.19 9.66
C ASP A 93 -13.28 1.79 10.11
N GLY A 94 -12.37 0.87 10.40
CA GLY A 94 -12.69 -0.53 10.69
C GLY A 94 -12.92 -1.39 9.46
N SER A 95 -12.68 -0.85 8.27
CA SER A 95 -12.78 -1.62 7.02
C SER A 95 -11.48 -2.33 6.68
N ASN A 96 -11.60 -3.38 5.85
CA ASN A 96 -10.45 -4.06 5.26
C ASN A 96 -9.97 -3.29 4.04
N TYR A 97 -8.67 -3.11 3.93
CA TYR A 97 -7.99 -2.51 2.80
C TYR A 97 -6.95 -3.47 2.23
N GLN A 98 -6.58 -3.24 1.00
CA GLN A 98 -5.47 -3.93 0.36
C GLN A 98 -4.32 -2.94 0.15
N PHE A 99 -3.13 -3.32 0.58
CA PHE A 99 -1.90 -2.69 0.12
C PHE A 99 -1.38 -3.49 -1.07
N ARG A 100 -1.03 -2.78 -2.13
CA ARG A 100 -0.60 -3.37 -3.40
C ARG A 100 0.71 -2.79 -3.85
N VAL A 101 1.55 -3.61 -4.46
CA VAL A 101 2.79 -3.16 -5.08
C VAL A 101 2.94 -3.73 -6.49
N LYS A 102 3.72 -3.03 -7.33
CA LYS A 102 4.14 -3.51 -8.64
C LYS A 102 5.63 -3.32 -8.82
N THR A 103 6.30 -4.32 -9.37
CA THR A 103 7.70 -4.27 -9.78
C THR A 103 7.88 -3.27 -10.91
N SER A 104 6.99 -3.32 -11.90
CA SER A 104 6.88 -2.31 -12.95
C SER A 104 5.46 -1.77 -13.02
N SER A 105 5.32 -0.48 -13.26
CA SER A 105 4.02 0.16 -13.42
C SER A 105 3.22 -0.37 -14.61
N ARG A 106 3.88 -1.10 -15.54
CA ARG A 106 3.29 -1.76 -16.71
C ARG A 106 2.84 -3.19 -16.45
N ASP A 107 3.17 -3.78 -15.30
CA ASP A 107 2.76 -5.15 -14.97
C ASP A 107 1.23 -5.24 -14.92
N TYR A 108 0.68 -6.31 -15.48
CA TYR A 108 -0.76 -6.57 -15.44
C TYR A 108 -1.23 -7.01 -14.06
N ALA A 109 -0.37 -7.72 -13.30
CA ALA A 109 -0.63 -8.19 -11.95
C ALA A 109 -0.10 -7.20 -10.89
N SER A 110 -0.62 -7.31 -9.69
CA SER A 110 -0.09 -6.66 -8.49
C SER A 110 0.13 -7.69 -7.40
N TYR A 111 1.14 -7.46 -6.56
CA TYR A 111 1.31 -8.20 -5.32
C TYR A 111 0.49 -7.54 -4.23
N ILE A 112 -0.31 -8.31 -3.50
CA ILE A 112 -1.36 -7.79 -2.60
C ILE A 112 -1.18 -8.35 -1.20
N TYR A 113 -1.34 -7.48 -0.21
CA TYR A 113 -1.53 -7.81 1.19
C TYR A 113 -2.83 -7.17 1.68
N GLU A 114 -3.69 -7.95 2.34
CA GLU A 114 -4.94 -7.47 2.93
C GLU A 114 -4.72 -7.17 4.41
N PHE A 115 -5.22 -6.03 4.89
CA PHE A 115 -5.11 -5.62 6.28
C PHE A 115 -6.39 -4.98 6.78
N GLU A 116 -6.65 -5.18 8.08
CA GLU A 116 -7.75 -4.55 8.80
C GLU A 116 -7.30 -3.23 9.39
N THR A 117 -8.22 -2.28 9.47
CA THR A 117 -7.97 -0.98 10.10
C THR A 117 -8.82 -0.80 11.35
N THR A 118 -8.42 0.16 12.17
CA THR A 118 -9.18 0.57 13.36
C THR A 118 -9.30 2.11 13.37
N SER A 119 -10.13 2.65 14.26
CA SER A 119 -10.23 4.08 14.51
C SER A 119 -9.02 4.69 15.23
N ASP A 120 -8.03 3.88 15.58
CA ASP A 120 -6.78 4.31 16.18
C ASP A 120 -5.62 4.23 15.19
N TRP A 121 -4.59 5.06 15.40
CA TRP A 121 -3.36 4.97 14.64
C TRP A 121 -2.65 3.64 14.89
N THR A 122 -2.49 2.85 13.84
CA THR A 122 -1.88 1.53 13.89
C THR A 122 -0.69 1.44 12.94
N THR A 123 0.34 0.71 13.34
CA THR A 123 1.47 0.34 12.49
C THR A 123 1.22 -1.05 11.92
N ILE A 124 1.16 -1.14 10.60
CA ILE A 124 1.00 -2.41 9.86
C ILE A 124 2.35 -2.77 9.26
N GLU A 125 2.87 -3.93 9.62
CA GLU A 125 4.07 -4.51 9.01
C GLU A 125 3.68 -5.51 7.94
N ILE A 126 4.16 -5.33 6.71
CA ILE A 126 3.82 -6.16 5.56
C ILE A 126 5.10 -6.81 5.02
N PRO A 127 5.38 -8.07 5.36
CA PRO A 127 6.50 -8.81 4.79
C PRO A 127 6.35 -8.96 3.26
N PHE A 128 7.39 -8.77 2.50
CA PHE A 128 7.36 -8.96 1.04
C PHE A 128 6.92 -10.39 0.68
N ALA A 129 7.41 -11.38 1.43
CA ALA A 129 7.05 -12.78 1.26
C ALA A 129 5.57 -13.10 1.53
N ALA A 130 4.82 -12.19 2.17
CA ALA A 130 3.39 -12.36 2.43
C ALA A 130 2.50 -11.71 1.35
N MET A 131 3.10 -11.06 0.34
CA MET A 131 2.35 -10.38 -0.71
C MET A 131 2.10 -11.31 -1.90
N ASP A 132 0.84 -11.70 -2.09
CA ASP A 132 0.39 -12.61 -3.15
C ASP A 132 0.26 -11.91 -4.51
N PRO A 133 0.70 -12.54 -5.63
CA PRO A 133 0.43 -12.02 -6.97
C PRO A 133 -1.04 -12.24 -7.34
N ARG A 134 -1.73 -11.16 -7.74
CA ARG A 134 -3.14 -11.22 -8.17
C ARG A 134 -3.42 -10.35 -9.39
N PHE A 135 -4.35 -10.84 -10.22
CA PHE A 135 -4.91 -10.09 -11.33
C PHE A 135 -6.42 -10.12 -11.29
N ARG A 136 -7.07 -8.95 -11.31
CA ARG A 136 -8.54 -8.80 -11.24
C ARG A 136 -9.18 -9.63 -10.12
N GLY A 137 -8.59 -9.62 -8.93
CA GLY A 137 -9.06 -10.36 -7.76
C GLY A 137 -8.70 -11.85 -7.73
N ARG A 138 -8.13 -12.42 -8.80
CA ARG A 138 -7.72 -13.82 -8.85
C ARG A 138 -6.27 -13.97 -8.43
N LYS A 139 -5.99 -14.86 -7.50
CA LYS A 139 -4.61 -15.25 -7.14
C LYS A 139 -3.98 -15.98 -8.33
N LEU A 140 -2.76 -15.61 -8.65
CA LEU A 140 -1.95 -16.29 -9.68
C LEU A 140 -1.11 -17.38 -9.03
N ASN A 141 -0.70 -18.34 -9.83
CA ASN A 141 0.20 -19.43 -9.40
C ASN A 141 1.67 -19.05 -9.61
N ASP A 142 1.99 -17.78 -9.34
CA ASP A 142 3.34 -17.23 -9.44
C ASP A 142 3.92 -17.04 -8.03
N PRO A 143 5.25 -16.91 -7.87
CA PRO A 143 5.86 -16.59 -6.58
C PRO A 143 5.34 -15.28 -6.01
N ASN A 144 5.37 -15.15 -4.69
CA ASN A 144 5.09 -13.92 -3.98
C ASN A 144 6.09 -12.82 -4.33
N PHE A 145 5.86 -11.59 -3.89
CA PHE A 145 6.69 -10.44 -4.24
C PHE A 145 8.17 -10.71 -3.94
N PRO A 146 9.06 -10.64 -4.96
CA PRO A 146 10.47 -11.01 -4.81
C PRO A 146 11.30 -9.97 -4.03
N GLY A 147 10.81 -8.72 -3.89
CA GLY A 147 11.52 -7.68 -3.16
C GLY A 147 12.76 -7.14 -3.87
N GLU A 148 12.79 -7.17 -5.21
CA GLU A 148 13.92 -6.66 -5.98
C GLU A 148 13.78 -5.19 -6.32
N GLN A 149 12.66 -4.80 -6.91
CA GLN A 149 12.38 -3.42 -7.33
C GLN A 149 10.91 -3.06 -7.20
N LEU A 150 10.64 -1.75 -7.15
CA LEU A 150 9.31 -1.18 -6.95
C LEU A 150 9.10 0.07 -7.82
N GLU A 151 7.94 0.19 -8.49
CA GLU A 151 7.55 1.38 -9.28
C GLU A 151 6.17 1.94 -8.90
N GLU A 152 5.30 1.13 -8.30
CA GLU A 152 3.96 1.56 -7.90
C GLU A 152 3.59 0.93 -6.57
N ILE A 153 2.99 1.71 -5.68
CA ILE A 153 2.22 1.24 -4.54
C ILE A 153 0.79 1.72 -4.67
N ALA A 154 -0.15 0.99 -4.05
CA ALA A 154 -1.53 1.42 -4.00
C ALA A 154 -2.25 0.93 -2.74
N PHE A 155 -3.24 1.71 -2.31
CA PHE A 155 -4.28 1.29 -1.38
C PHE A 155 -5.55 1.03 -2.17
N LEU A 156 -6.29 -0.03 -1.84
CA LEU A 156 -7.56 -0.33 -2.47
C LEU A 156 -8.58 -0.76 -1.42
N ILE A 157 -9.78 -0.25 -1.56
CA ILE A 157 -10.96 -0.74 -0.85
C ILE A 157 -11.94 -1.37 -1.85
N GLY A 158 -12.37 -2.60 -1.56
CA GLY A 158 -13.24 -3.37 -2.46
C GLY A 158 -13.80 -4.61 -1.76
N ASN A 159 -14.62 -4.39 -0.73
CA ASN A 159 -15.10 -5.43 0.20
C ASN A 159 -16.39 -6.11 -0.30
N LYS A 160 -16.75 -5.98 -1.58
CA LYS A 160 -17.98 -6.53 -2.21
C LYS A 160 -19.25 -6.07 -1.51
N LYS A 161 -19.26 -4.86 -0.97
CA LYS A 161 -20.41 -4.19 -0.35
C LYS A 161 -20.38 -2.70 -0.64
N GLU A 162 -21.55 -2.09 -0.68
CA GLU A 162 -21.66 -0.64 -0.68
C GLU A 162 -21.25 -0.10 0.67
N GLN A 163 -20.34 0.86 0.66
CA GLN A 163 -19.87 1.49 1.90
C GLN A 163 -19.22 2.84 1.66
N SER A 164 -19.36 3.76 2.61
CA SER A 164 -18.44 4.87 2.74
C SER A 164 -17.14 4.38 3.37
N PHE A 165 -16.03 5.06 3.08
CA PHE A 165 -14.74 4.68 3.61
C PHE A 165 -13.86 5.89 3.92
N GLU A 166 -12.95 5.72 4.88
CA GLU A 166 -11.91 6.69 5.21
C GLU A 166 -10.65 5.97 5.69
N LEU A 167 -9.52 6.29 5.06
CA LEU A 167 -8.19 5.84 5.45
C LEU A 167 -7.27 7.05 5.56
N LEU A 168 -6.70 7.26 6.73
CA LEU A 168 -5.67 8.26 6.98
C LEU A 168 -4.29 7.58 6.90
N LEU A 169 -3.36 8.25 6.24
CA LEU A 169 -1.99 7.81 6.01
C LEU A 169 -1.02 8.80 6.65
N ASP A 170 -0.12 8.35 7.49
CA ASP A 170 0.93 9.16 8.11
C ASP A 170 2.26 8.98 7.36
N HIS A 171 2.79 7.75 7.30
CA HIS A 171 3.98 7.46 6.53
C HIS A 171 4.01 6.03 5.98
N ILE A 172 4.86 5.83 4.99
CA ILE A 172 5.15 4.54 4.35
C ILE A 172 6.66 4.37 4.32
N GLU A 173 7.15 3.28 4.89
CA GLU A 173 8.57 2.98 5.00
C GLU A 173 8.91 1.59 4.46
N LEU A 174 10.19 1.41 4.08
CA LEU A 174 10.81 0.13 3.76
C LEU A 174 11.79 -0.25 4.89
N LYS A 175 11.78 -1.52 5.29
CA LYS A 175 12.66 -2.04 6.34
C LYS A 175 13.16 -3.44 6.02
#